data_81cdfa212fc89e4e529fd2c4ae581966
#
_entry.id   81cdfa212fc89e4e529fd2c4ae581966
#
_cell.length_a   1.000
_cell.length_b   1.000
_cell.length_c   1.000
_cell.angle_alpha   90.00
_cell.angle_beta   90.00
_cell.angle_gamma   90.00
#
_symmetry.space_group_name_H-M   'P 1'
#
loop_
_entity.id
_entity.type
_entity.pdbx_description
1 polymer ?
#
loop_
_entity_poly.entity_id
_entity_poly.type
_entity_poly.pdbx_seq_one_letter_code
_entity_poly.pdbx_strand_id
1 'polypeptide(L)'
;CLYRANALDAARDHAKKMNAAGARYPWMAALDGSEQCETWDIGCSEVHITADVAYALGEYCRETGDEEFYLHKAAPVFIETARFWASRYTWNRAHTQADLMFCKGPDEYCGITRNNLFTNVMVQHNLALAIDAAKALQGKPAYLDLGLSEEETASWQTLHDAIPWPHDPDSGHLAQDETFHLLEPVDIAALKPDLGASYHHVCFDRLQRYKVVKQADVLLLMTRLPELFTKEEKMQAWNDFEPLCLHDSTLSFA
;
A
#
# COMPACT_ATOMS: atom_id res chain seq x y z
N CYS A 1 2.50 1.64 -17.13
CA CYS A 1 1.05 1.75 -16.93
C CYS A 1 0.24 0.75 -17.76
N LEU A 2 0.37 0.71 -19.09
CA LEU A 2 -0.47 -0.11 -19.98
C LEU A 2 -0.44 -1.62 -19.64
N TYR A 3 0.72 -2.19 -19.31
CA TYR A 3 0.84 -3.58 -18.90
C TYR A 3 -0.06 -3.89 -17.68
N ARG A 4 0.02 -3.09 -16.61
CA ARG A 4 -0.81 -3.29 -15.42
C ARG A 4 -2.29 -3.08 -15.71
N ALA A 5 -2.65 -2.06 -16.48
CA ALA A 5 -4.04 -1.83 -16.87
C ALA A 5 -4.64 -2.99 -17.68
N ASN A 6 -3.86 -3.59 -18.58
CA ASN A 6 -4.30 -4.74 -19.37
C ASN A 6 -4.36 -6.06 -18.56
N ALA A 7 -3.72 -6.12 -17.40
CA ALA A 7 -3.73 -7.27 -16.50
C ALA A 7 -4.92 -7.26 -15.50
N LEU A 8 -5.92 -6.39 -15.70
CA LEU A 8 -7.06 -6.25 -14.79
C LEU A 8 -7.81 -7.56 -14.57
N ASP A 9 -8.04 -8.35 -15.61
CA ASP A 9 -8.76 -9.62 -15.48
C ASP A 9 -7.97 -10.65 -14.67
N ALA A 10 -6.65 -10.72 -14.86
CA ALA A 10 -5.78 -11.55 -14.02
C ALA A 10 -5.81 -11.08 -12.55
N ALA A 11 -5.86 -9.78 -12.30
CA ALA A 11 -5.98 -9.22 -10.95
C ALA A 11 -7.34 -9.52 -10.30
N ARG A 12 -8.44 -9.55 -11.08
CA ARG A 12 -9.76 -10.02 -10.62
C ARG A 12 -9.73 -11.49 -10.23
N ASP A 13 -9.13 -12.33 -11.06
CA ASP A 13 -8.99 -13.76 -10.77
C ASP A 13 -8.12 -14.00 -9.53
N HIS A 14 -7.10 -13.16 -9.31
CA HIS A 14 -6.28 -13.22 -8.12
C HIS A 14 -7.08 -12.85 -6.86
N ALA A 15 -7.85 -11.76 -6.87
CA ALA A 15 -8.72 -11.39 -5.76
C ALA A 15 -9.74 -12.51 -5.45
N LYS A 16 -10.35 -13.10 -6.48
CA LYS A 16 -11.32 -14.21 -6.35
C LYS A 16 -10.72 -15.44 -5.68
N LYS A 17 -9.47 -15.83 -6.01
CA LYS A 17 -8.75 -16.93 -5.33
C LYS A 17 -8.61 -16.68 -3.83
N MET A 18 -8.57 -15.43 -3.40
CA MET A 18 -8.49 -15.03 -2.00
C MET A 18 -9.85 -14.81 -1.33
N ASN A 19 -10.94 -15.14 -2.02
CA ASN A 19 -12.31 -14.87 -1.58
C ASN A 19 -12.54 -13.36 -1.30
N ALA A 20 -11.91 -12.49 -2.08
CA ALA A 20 -12.07 -11.05 -2.05
C ALA A 20 -12.82 -10.57 -3.30
N ALA A 21 -13.46 -9.40 -3.20
CA ALA A 21 -14.08 -8.71 -4.33
C ALA A 21 -13.04 -7.95 -5.16
N GLY A 22 -13.45 -7.46 -6.33
CA GLY A 22 -12.66 -6.55 -7.14
C GLY A 22 -11.37 -7.15 -7.71
N ALA A 23 -10.28 -6.40 -7.70
CA ALA A 23 -9.01 -6.79 -8.30
C ALA A 23 -7.83 -6.60 -7.35
N ARG A 24 -7.00 -7.64 -7.18
CA ARG A 24 -5.73 -7.62 -6.47
C ARG A 24 -4.58 -7.80 -7.43
N TYR A 25 -3.71 -6.81 -7.53
CA TYR A 25 -2.50 -6.91 -8.33
C TYR A 25 -1.40 -7.72 -7.62
N PRO A 26 -0.64 -8.55 -8.37
CA PRO A 26 0.41 -9.39 -7.80
C PRO A 26 1.63 -8.57 -7.39
N TRP A 27 2.35 -9.05 -6.38
CA TRP A 27 3.65 -8.52 -5.99
C TRP A 27 4.68 -8.75 -7.10
N MET A 28 4.83 -9.97 -7.56
CA MET A 28 5.71 -10.34 -8.69
C MET A 28 4.86 -10.83 -9.86
N ALA A 29 4.63 -9.96 -10.85
CA ALA A 29 3.76 -10.28 -11.97
C ALA A 29 4.49 -10.99 -13.11
N ALA A 30 3.95 -12.12 -13.57
CA ALA A 30 4.34 -12.73 -14.83
C ALA A 30 3.79 -11.95 -16.05
N LEU A 31 4.16 -12.37 -17.26
CA LEU A 31 3.73 -11.74 -18.50
C LEU A 31 2.19 -11.70 -18.66
N ASP A 32 1.51 -12.73 -18.17
CA ASP A 32 0.04 -12.87 -18.15
C ASP A 32 -0.65 -12.16 -16.98
N GLY A 33 0.12 -11.51 -16.11
CA GLY A 33 -0.38 -10.81 -14.92
C GLY A 33 -0.57 -11.70 -13.70
N SER A 34 -0.21 -12.99 -13.73
CA SER A 34 -0.31 -13.89 -12.58
C SER A 34 0.77 -13.63 -11.54
N GLU A 35 0.48 -13.95 -10.27
CA GLU A 35 1.42 -13.87 -9.15
C GLU A 35 2.47 -14.98 -9.26
N GLN A 36 3.75 -14.61 -9.15
CA GLN A 36 4.89 -15.54 -9.19
C GLN A 36 5.54 -15.75 -7.82
N CYS A 37 5.16 -14.96 -6.83
CA CYS A 37 5.64 -15.08 -5.46
C CYS A 37 4.46 -15.42 -4.54
N GLU A 38 4.09 -16.69 -4.47
CA GLU A 38 3.00 -17.14 -3.61
C GLU A 38 3.46 -17.40 -2.16
N THR A 39 4.60 -16.83 -1.74
CA THR A 39 5.05 -16.93 -0.37
C THR A 39 4.12 -16.09 0.51
N TRP A 40 3.82 -16.63 1.66
CA TRP A 40 2.88 -16.03 2.59
C TRP A 40 3.43 -14.74 3.24
N ASP A 41 4.73 -14.64 3.43
CA ASP A 41 5.42 -13.53 4.07
C ASP A 41 5.66 -12.32 3.15
N ILE A 42 5.67 -12.52 1.82
CA ILE A 42 5.85 -11.46 0.82
C ILE A 42 4.63 -11.40 -0.09
N GLY A 43 4.52 -12.30 -1.06
CA GLY A 43 3.49 -12.22 -2.09
C GLY A 43 2.05 -12.19 -1.55
N CYS A 44 1.78 -12.84 -0.42
CA CYS A 44 0.47 -12.79 0.22
C CYS A 44 0.26 -11.57 1.12
N SER A 45 1.31 -11.03 1.74
CA SER A 45 1.22 -10.00 2.79
C SER A 45 1.50 -8.60 2.30
N GLU A 46 2.33 -8.43 1.25
CA GLU A 46 2.60 -7.12 0.63
C GLU A 46 1.47 -6.74 -0.34
N VAL A 47 0.31 -6.47 0.24
CA VAL A 47 -0.91 -6.15 -0.52
C VAL A 47 -0.90 -4.74 -1.10
N HIS A 48 -0.01 -3.87 -0.63
CA HIS A 48 0.12 -2.46 -1.04
C HIS A 48 0.29 -2.29 -2.56
N ILE A 49 0.90 -3.27 -3.25
CA ILE A 49 1.08 -3.26 -4.71
C ILE A 49 -0.22 -2.93 -5.45
N THR A 50 -1.35 -3.35 -4.92
CA THR A 50 -2.67 -3.06 -5.51
C THR A 50 -2.95 -1.55 -5.52
N ALA A 51 -2.65 -0.84 -4.44
CA ALA A 51 -2.78 0.62 -4.38
C ALA A 51 -1.67 1.34 -5.16
N ASP A 52 -0.45 0.78 -5.18
CA ASP A 52 0.66 1.34 -5.96
C ASP A 52 0.38 1.33 -7.45
N VAL A 53 -0.30 0.29 -7.96
CA VAL A 53 -0.75 0.25 -9.35
C VAL A 53 -1.76 1.35 -9.64
N ALA A 54 -2.74 1.55 -8.75
CA ALA A 54 -3.71 2.64 -8.89
C ALA A 54 -3.01 4.01 -8.85
N TYR A 55 -2.11 4.23 -7.91
CA TYR A 55 -1.29 5.44 -7.84
C TYR A 55 -0.54 5.70 -9.16
N ALA A 56 0.20 4.71 -9.67
CA ALA A 56 0.98 4.87 -10.89
C ALA A 56 0.12 5.19 -12.13
N LEU A 57 -1.09 4.64 -12.20
CA LEU A 57 -2.05 4.97 -13.28
C LEU A 57 -2.62 6.37 -13.09
N GLY A 58 -2.92 6.79 -11.85
CA GLY A 58 -3.36 8.14 -11.51
C GLY A 58 -2.31 9.18 -11.92
N GLU A 59 -1.05 8.96 -11.54
CA GLU A 59 0.06 9.83 -11.92
C GLU A 59 0.23 9.92 -13.44
N TYR A 60 0.15 8.79 -14.14
CA TYR A 60 0.20 8.81 -15.61
C TYR A 60 -0.92 9.69 -16.19
N CYS A 61 -2.15 9.52 -15.75
CA CYS A 61 -3.28 10.31 -16.25
C CYS A 61 -3.14 11.80 -15.92
N ARG A 62 -2.65 12.12 -14.72
CA ARG A 62 -2.41 13.50 -14.27
C ARG A 62 -1.35 14.19 -15.12
N GLU A 63 -0.23 13.51 -15.39
CA GLU A 63 0.89 14.07 -16.15
C GLU A 63 0.62 14.19 -17.65
N THR A 64 -0.16 13.25 -18.23
CA THR A 64 -0.38 13.22 -19.68
C THR A 64 -1.67 13.89 -20.12
N GLY A 65 -2.67 13.98 -19.25
CA GLY A 65 -4.02 14.41 -19.63
C GLY A 65 -4.72 13.45 -20.59
N ASP A 66 -4.31 12.18 -20.68
CA ASP A 66 -4.86 11.17 -21.59
C ASP A 66 -6.25 10.71 -21.11
N GLU A 67 -7.29 11.42 -21.55
CA GLU A 67 -8.67 11.13 -21.17
C GLU A 67 -9.16 9.76 -21.65
N GLU A 68 -8.69 9.31 -22.82
CA GLU A 68 -9.08 8.01 -23.37
C GLU A 68 -8.52 6.88 -22.50
N PHE A 69 -7.25 6.97 -22.17
CA PHE A 69 -6.62 6.04 -21.23
C PHE A 69 -7.28 6.09 -19.84
N TYR A 70 -7.59 7.29 -19.34
CA TYR A 70 -8.28 7.46 -18.06
C TYR A 70 -9.61 6.70 -18.06
N LEU A 71 -10.48 6.95 -19.03
CA LEU A 71 -11.83 6.38 -19.05
C LEU A 71 -11.85 4.87 -19.31
N HIS A 72 -10.98 4.38 -20.19
CA HIS A 72 -11.05 3.00 -20.69
C HIS A 72 -10.03 2.05 -20.02
N LYS A 73 -9.04 2.58 -19.31
CA LYS A 73 -7.97 1.79 -18.69
C LYS A 73 -7.83 2.06 -17.20
N ALA A 74 -7.64 3.32 -16.79
CA ALA A 74 -7.35 3.65 -15.40
C ALA A 74 -8.59 3.58 -14.50
N ALA A 75 -9.71 4.19 -14.90
CA ALA A 75 -10.93 4.21 -14.11
C ALA A 75 -11.47 2.81 -13.74
N PRO A 76 -11.53 1.83 -14.66
CA PRO A 76 -11.88 0.46 -14.29
C PRO A 76 -10.93 -0.14 -13.23
N VAL A 77 -9.62 0.15 -13.32
CA VAL A 77 -8.65 -0.32 -12.32
C VAL A 77 -8.92 0.33 -10.96
N PHE A 78 -9.13 1.64 -10.90
CA PHE A 78 -9.41 2.35 -9.65
C PHE A 78 -10.63 1.78 -8.94
N ILE A 79 -11.69 1.52 -9.68
CA ILE A 79 -12.95 0.98 -9.17
C ILE A 79 -12.77 -0.46 -8.66
N GLU A 80 -12.14 -1.31 -9.44
CA GLU A 80 -11.95 -2.71 -9.06
C GLU A 80 -10.98 -2.88 -7.89
N THR A 81 -9.94 -2.04 -7.80
CA THR A 81 -9.05 -2.04 -6.65
C THR A 81 -9.73 -1.49 -5.40
N ALA A 82 -10.61 -0.49 -5.52
CA ALA A 82 -11.43 0.00 -4.39
C ALA A 82 -12.37 -1.10 -3.85
N ARG A 83 -12.98 -1.90 -4.73
CA ARG A 83 -13.78 -3.08 -4.36
C ARG A 83 -12.95 -4.10 -3.58
N PHE A 84 -11.71 -4.34 -4.03
CA PHE A 84 -10.80 -5.20 -3.29
C PHE A 84 -10.56 -4.67 -1.87
N TRP A 85 -10.23 -3.40 -1.72
CA TRP A 85 -9.97 -2.80 -0.42
C TRP A 85 -11.20 -2.82 0.48
N ALA A 86 -12.38 -2.51 -0.04
CA ALA A 86 -13.63 -2.60 0.71
C ALA A 86 -13.90 -4.01 1.26
N SER A 87 -13.48 -5.05 0.54
CA SER A 87 -13.61 -6.46 0.97
C SER A 87 -12.46 -6.94 1.87
N ARG A 88 -11.32 -6.22 1.91
CA ARG A 88 -10.09 -6.65 2.60
C ARG A 88 -9.95 -6.07 4.00
N TYR A 89 -10.54 -4.91 4.26
CA TYR A 89 -10.52 -4.29 5.58
C TYR A 89 -11.52 -4.96 6.53
N THR A 90 -11.17 -4.97 7.81
CA THR A 90 -12.01 -5.52 8.88
C THR A 90 -12.52 -4.39 9.77
N TRP A 91 -13.83 -4.21 9.84
CA TRP A 91 -14.43 -3.22 10.69
C TRP A 91 -14.43 -3.63 12.15
N ASN A 92 -14.19 -2.68 13.06
CA ASN A 92 -14.43 -2.87 14.46
C ASN A 92 -15.95 -3.00 14.76
N ARG A 93 -16.31 -3.47 15.94
CA ARG A 93 -17.73 -3.69 16.29
C ARG A 93 -18.59 -2.44 16.24
N ALA A 94 -18.03 -1.27 16.48
CA ALA A 94 -18.73 0.01 16.45
C ALA A 94 -18.83 0.63 15.05
N HIS A 95 -18.20 0.02 14.04
CA HIS A 95 -18.08 0.54 12.68
C HIS A 95 -17.51 1.96 12.62
N THR A 96 -16.55 2.27 13.50
CA THR A 96 -15.88 3.58 13.57
C THR A 96 -14.44 3.53 13.05
N GLN A 97 -13.87 2.33 12.90
CA GLN A 97 -12.51 2.11 12.41
C GLN A 97 -12.48 0.84 11.58
N ALA A 98 -11.76 0.90 10.48
CA ALA A 98 -11.48 -0.22 9.60
C ALA A 98 -9.99 -0.54 9.64
N ASP A 99 -9.64 -1.78 9.99
CA ASP A 99 -8.26 -2.24 10.17
C ASP A 99 -7.80 -3.13 9.03
N LEU A 100 -6.57 -2.92 8.57
CA LEU A 100 -5.90 -3.82 7.65
C LEU A 100 -5.06 -4.83 8.45
N MET A 101 -5.60 -6.03 8.58
CA MET A 101 -4.97 -7.12 9.32
C MET A 101 -3.99 -7.91 8.45
N PHE A 102 -2.86 -8.34 9.04
CA PHE A 102 -1.89 -9.24 8.41
C PHE A 102 -1.34 -8.72 7.08
N CYS A 103 -0.74 -7.53 7.11
CA CYS A 103 -0.10 -6.89 5.96
C CYS A 103 1.37 -6.58 6.25
N LYS A 104 2.12 -6.36 5.18
CA LYS A 104 3.44 -5.72 5.19
C LYS A 104 3.40 -4.50 4.29
N GLY A 105 4.21 -3.49 4.63
CA GLY A 105 4.54 -2.40 3.72
C GLY A 105 5.69 -2.75 2.79
N PRO A 106 6.24 -1.76 2.07
CA PRO A 106 7.43 -1.93 1.21
C PRO A 106 8.69 -2.36 1.97
N ASP A 107 8.75 -2.13 3.29
CA ASP A 107 9.86 -2.60 4.12
C ASP A 107 9.79 -4.12 4.30
N GLU A 108 10.60 -4.85 3.54
CA GLU A 108 10.63 -6.31 3.57
C GLU A 108 11.18 -6.89 4.88
N TYR A 109 11.87 -6.10 5.73
CA TYR A 109 12.30 -6.53 7.06
C TYR A 109 11.19 -6.43 8.11
N CYS A 110 10.12 -5.70 7.83
CA CYS A 110 8.94 -5.67 8.67
C CYS A 110 8.33 -7.07 8.84
N GLY A 111 7.83 -7.37 10.02
CA GLY A 111 6.97 -8.54 10.24
C GLY A 111 5.59 -8.36 9.61
N ILE A 112 4.79 -9.42 9.61
CA ILE A 112 3.37 -9.32 9.23
C ILE A 112 2.62 -8.64 10.38
N THR A 113 2.05 -7.49 10.11
CA THR A 113 1.52 -6.57 11.10
C THR A 113 0.06 -6.17 10.85
N ARG A 114 -0.42 -5.21 11.62
CA ARG A 114 -1.70 -4.52 11.45
C ARG A 114 -1.46 -3.05 11.15
N ASN A 115 -2.23 -2.50 10.21
CA ASN A 115 -2.24 -1.07 9.90
C ASN A 115 -0.85 -0.50 9.55
N ASN A 116 -0.23 -1.01 8.48
CA ASN A 116 0.97 -0.37 7.96
C ASN A 116 0.62 1.01 7.37
N LEU A 117 1.34 2.05 7.77
CA LEU A 117 1.06 3.45 7.39
C LEU A 117 1.11 3.65 5.87
N PHE A 118 2.18 3.17 5.22
CA PHE A 118 2.32 3.30 3.77
C PHE A 118 1.09 2.70 3.06
N THR A 119 0.75 1.46 3.39
CA THR A 119 -0.37 0.77 2.79
C THR A 119 -1.69 1.51 3.05
N ASN A 120 -1.96 1.91 4.29
CA ASN A 120 -3.20 2.58 4.65
C ASN A 120 -3.40 3.90 3.90
N VAL A 121 -2.36 4.74 3.79
CA VAL A 121 -2.45 6.02 3.07
C VAL A 121 -2.57 5.81 1.57
N MET A 122 -1.82 4.86 1.00
CA MET A 122 -1.95 4.52 -0.43
C MET A 122 -3.33 3.97 -0.77
N VAL A 123 -3.96 3.24 0.16
CA VAL A 123 -5.35 2.77 0.00
C VAL A 123 -6.33 3.94 0.05
N GLN A 124 -6.18 4.88 0.97
CA GLN A 124 -7.00 6.10 1.00
C GLN A 124 -6.89 6.87 -0.32
N HIS A 125 -5.68 7.02 -0.85
CA HIS A 125 -5.47 7.63 -2.16
C HIS A 125 -6.18 6.84 -3.28
N ASN A 126 -6.09 5.51 -3.29
CA ASN A 126 -6.79 4.66 -4.27
C ASN A 126 -8.32 4.82 -4.17
N LEU A 127 -8.87 4.85 -2.95
CA LEU A 127 -10.31 5.07 -2.75
C LEU A 127 -10.75 6.43 -3.27
N ALA A 128 -9.96 7.49 -3.06
CA ALA A 128 -10.22 8.82 -3.61
C ALA A 128 -10.23 8.80 -5.15
N LEU A 129 -9.24 8.15 -5.79
CA LEU A 129 -9.21 7.97 -7.25
C LEU A 129 -10.45 7.23 -7.76
N ALA A 130 -10.92 6.21 -7.05
CA ALA A 130 -12.11 5.45 -7.43
C ALA A 130 -13.40 6.27 -7.30
N ILE A 131 -13.53 7.06 -6.24
CA ILE A 131 -14.67 7.97 -6.00
C ILE A 131 -14.72 9.02 -7.12
N ASP A 132 -13.60 9.60 -7.49
CA ASP A 132 -13.53 10.59 -8.56
C ASP A 132 -13.78 9.96 -9.94
N ALA A 133 -13.29 8.74 -10.16
CA ALA A 133 -13.60 7.97 -11.37
C ALA A 133 -15.10 7.66 -11.48
N ALA A 134 -15.75 7.25 -10.38
CA ALA A 134 -17.19 7.00 -10.37
C ALA A 134 -17.99 8.26 -10.71
N LYS A 135 -17.63 9.42 -10.17
CA LYS A 135 -18.22 10.73 -10.52
C LYS A 135 -18.02 11.07 -12.00
N ALA A 136 -16.79 10.88 -12.53
CA ALA A 136 -16.46 11.16 -13.92
C ALA A 136 -17.18 10.25 -14.93
N LEU A 137 -17.53 9.03 -14.51
CA LEU A 137 -18.28 8.05 -15.31
C LEU A 137 -19.79 8.22 -15.17
N GLN A 138 -20.31 8.98 -14.19
CA GLN A 138 -21.75 9.16 -13.98
C GLN A 138 -22.43 9.66 -15.25
N GLY A 139 -23.53 8.97 -15.63
CA GLY A 139 -24.25 9.25 -16.87
C GLY A 139 -23.60 8.69 -18.15
N LYS A 140 -22.46 8.04 -18.09
CA LYS A 140 -21.81 7.35 -19.23
C LYS A 140 -22.17 5.86 -19.23
N PRO A 141 -22.17 5.18 -20.39
CA PRO A 141 -22.41 3.73 -20.46
C PRO A 141 -21.50 2.92 -19.54
N ALA A 142 -20.22 3.28 -19.43
CA ALA A 142 -19.23 2.61 -18.59
C ALA A 142 -19.62 2.58 -17.09
N TYR A 143 -20.42 3.53 -16.61
CA TYR A 143 -20.93 3.49 -15.23
C TYR A 143 -21.83 2.27 -14.98
N LEU A 144 -22.73 2.00 -15.94
CA LEU A 144 -23.62 0.83 -15.89
C LEU A 144 -22.88 -0.48 -16.18
N ASP A 145 -21.94 -0.46 -17.14
CA ASP A 145 -21.14 -1.63 -17.48
C ASP A 145 -20.29 -2.12 -16.31
N LEU A 146 -19.80 -1.18 -15.48
CA LEU A 146 -19.06 -1.48 -14.24
C LEU A 146 -19.99 -1.81 -13.05
N GLY A 147 -21.32 -1.70 -13.22
CA GLY A 147 -22.30 -1.99 -12.18
C GLY A 147 -22.17 -1.06 -10.96
N LEU A 148 -21.76 0.20 -11.17
CA LEU A 148 -21.57 1.17 -10.08
C LEU A 148 -22.92 1.61 -9.48
N SER A 149 -22.92 1.89 -8.18
CA SER A 149 -24.04 2.51 -7.48
C SER A 149 -23.56 3.64 -6.57
N GLU A 150 -24.46 4.54 -6.20
CA GLU A 150 -24.16 5.63 -5.27
C GLU A 150 -23.84 5.08 -3.86
N GLU A 151 -24.52 4.00 -3.45
CA GLU A 151 -24.27 3.32 -2.17
C GLU A 151 -22.87 2.73 -2.11
N GLU A 152 -22.42 2.09 -3.20
CA GLU A 152 -21.06 1.55 -3.29
C GLU A 152 -20.02 2.66 -3.15
N THR A 153 -20.19 3.75 -3.91
CA THR A 153 -19.28 4.91 -3.87
C THR A 153 -19.24 5.58 -2.49
N ALA A 154 -20.42 5.72 -1.84
CA ALA A 154 -20.51 6.25 -0.49
C ALA A 154 -19.83 5.32 0.54
N SER A 155 -19.89 4.01 0.33
CA SER A 155 -19.19 3.05 1.20
C SER A 155 -17.66 3.18 1.13
N TRP A 156 -17.12 3.53 -0.03
CA TRP A 156 -15.68 3.81 -0.19
C TRP A 156 -15.26 5.07 0.55
N GLN A 157 -16.09 6.12 0.56
CA GLN A 157 -15.82 7.31 1.37
C GLN A 157 -15.84 6.97 2.87
N THR A 158 -16.83 6.18 3.31
CA THR A 158 -16.91 5.74 4.70
C THR A 158 -15.67 4.92 5.10
N LEU A 159 -15.21 4.02 4.23
CA LEU A 159 -13.97 3.26 4.46
C LEU A 159 -12.76 4.18 4.52
N HIS A 160 -12.60 5.10 3.55
CA HIS A 160 -11.51 6.06 3.50
C HIS A 160 -11.34 6.80 4.83
N ASP A 161 -12.45 7.31 5.38
CA ASP A 161 -12.44 8.13 6.60
C ASP A 161 -12.22 7.29 7.88
N ALA A 162 -12.42 5.97 7.80
CA ALA A 162 -12.26 5.04 8.92
C ALA A 162 -10.89 4.36 8.99
N ILE A 163 -10.04 4.51 7.96
CA ILE A 163 -8.69 3.92 7.93
C ILE A 163 -7.77 4.70 8.87
N PRO A 164 -7.15 4.06 9.88
CA PRO A 164 -6.28 4.75 10.83
C PRO A 164 -4.87 4.97 10.28
N TRP A 165 -4.23 6.04 10.74
CA TRP A 165 -2.80 6.21 10.63
C TRP A 165 -2.15 5.79 11.96
N PRO A 166 -1.24 4.81 11.97
CA PRO A 166 -0.59 4.37 13.19
C PRO A 166 0.37 5.44 13.73
N HIS A 167 0.37 5.58 15.05
CA HIS A 167 1.27 6.46 15.79
C HIS A 167 1.98 5.68 16.89
N ASP A 168 3.21 6.05 17.15
CA ASP A 168 3.97 5.56 18.29
C ASP A 168 3.27 6.05 19.58
N PRO A 169 2.89 5.15 20.50
CA PRO A 169 2.10 5.52 21.66
C PRO A 169 2.86 6.38 22.67
N ASP A 170 4.20 6.35 22.66
CA ASP A 170 5.02 7.09 23.61
C ASP A 170 5.35 8.50 23.10
N SER A 171 5.70 8.64 21.83
CA SER A 171 6.07 9.92 21.22
C SER A 171 4.92 10.66 20.55
N GLY A 172 3.88 9.94 20.10
CA GLY A 172 2.79 10.46 19.29
C GLY A 172 3.17 10.70 17.83
N HIS A 173 4.40 10.35 17.40
CA HIS A 173 4.84 10.47 16.02
C HIS A 173 4.21 9.38 15.14
N LEU A 174 4.17 9.63 13.82
CA LEU A 174 3.76 8.63 12.85
C LEU A 174 4.65 7.39 12.97
N ALA A 175 4.04 6.22 13.03
CA ALA A 175 4.72 4.93 13.09
C ALA A 175 4.59 4.16 11.79
N GLN A 176 5.55 3.29 11.48
CA GLN A 176 5.48 2.40 10.31
C GLN A 176 4.25 1.51 10.35
N ASP A 177 3.94 0.97 11.52
CA ASP A 177 2.77 0.16 11.82
C ASP A 177 2.49 0.15 13.34
N GLU A 178 1.40 -0.51 13.75
CA GLU A 178 1.00 -0.52 15.15
C GLU A 178 1.93 -1.31 16.09
N THR A 179 2.86 -2.09 15.55
CA THR A 179 3.77 -2.94 16.33
C THR A 179 5.22 -2.44 16.35
N PHE A 180 5.56 -1.47 15.51
CA PHE A 180 6.94 -1.00 15.34
C PHE A 180 7.58 -0.50 16.64
N HIS A 181 6.81 0.10 17.55
CA HIS A 181 7.28 0.56 18.85
C HIS A 181 7.68 -0.59 19.82
N LEU A 182 7.18 -1.81 19.58
CA LEU A 182 7.47 -3.00 20.39
C LEU A 182 8.77 -3.71 19.99
N LEU A 183 9.37 -3.33 18.87
CA LEU A 183 10.55 -3.99 18.34
C LEU A 183 11.80 -3.70 19.18
N GLU A 184 12.70 -4.66 19.23
CA GLU A 184 13.93 -4.60 20.04
C GLU A 184 14.94 -3.61 19.39
N PRO A 185 15.41 -2.58 20.11
CA PRO A 185 16.49 -1.73 19.64
C PRO A 185 17.78 -2.55 19.44
N VAL A 186 18.55 -2.21 18.41
CA VAL A 186 19.80 -2.91 18.09
C VAL A 186 20.85 -1.92 17.58
N ASP A 187 22.12 -2.25 17.78
CA ASP A 187 23.22 -1.54 17.16
C ASP A 187 23.30 -1.90 15.66
N ILE A 188 23.03 -0.94 14.80
CA ILE A 188 23.05 -1.10 13.34
C ILE A 188 24.44 -1.57 12.85
N ALA A 189 25.53 -1.07 13.47
CA ALA A 189 26.89 -1.47 13.09
C ALA A 189 27.15 -2.97 13.34
N ALA A 190 26.51 -3.53 14.36
CA ALA A 190 26.61 -4.98 14.64
C ALA A 190 25.85 -5.84 13.64
N LEU A 191 24.79 -5.31 13.02
CA LEU A 191 24.01 -6.02 11.98
C LEU A 191 24.68 -5.99 10.60
N LYS A 192 25.55 -5.00 10.37
CA LYS A 192 26.19 -4.76 9.07
C LYS A 192 27.70 -4.62 9.22
N PRO A 193 28.41 -5.74 9.54
CA PRO A 193 29.84 -5.71 9.82
C PRO A 193 30.68 -5.50 8.57
N ASP A 194 30.11 -5.62 7.38
CA ASP A 194 30.74 -5.39 6.09
C ASP A 194 29.78 -4.66 5.11
N LEU A 195 30.14 -4.60 3.84
CA LEU A 195 29.32 -3.99 2.77
C LEU A 195 28.18 -4.91 2.28
N GLY A 196 28.06 -6.12 2.83
CA GLY A 196 26.98 -7.04 2.49
C GLY A 196 25.64 -6.62 3.09
N ALA A 197 24.54 -7.19 2.57
CA ALA A 197 23.23 -7.00 3.14
C ALA A 197 23.11 -7.71 4.49
N SER A 198 22.37 -7.11 5.42
CA SER A 198 22.23 -7.61 6.80
C SER A 198 21.66 -9.03 6.86
N TYR A 199 20.81 -9.43 5.91
CA TYR A 199 20.26 -10.79 5.85
C TYR A 199 21.30 -11.87 5.51
N HIS A 200 22.51 -11.50 5.10
CA HIS A 200 23.63 -12.44 4.98
C HIS A 200 24.26 -12.81 6.34
N HIS A 201 24.04 -12.00 7.35
CA HIS A 201 24.60 -12.15 8.70
C HIS A 201 23.57 -12.56 9.73
N VAL A 202 22.32 -12.09 9.55
CA VAL A 202 21.22 -12.32 10.49
C VAL A 202 20.00 -12.83 9.72
N CYS A 203 19.38 -13.91 10.18
CA CYS A 203 18.21 -14.47 9.49
C CYS A 203 16.99 -13.52 9.55
N PHE A 204 16.11 -13.63 8.57
CA PHE A 204 14.90 -12.80 8.47
C PHE A 204 14.01 -12.86 9.71
N ASP A 205 13.84 -14.04 10.32
CA ASP A 205 13.07 -14.17 11.57
C ASP A 205 13.59 -13.24 12.67
N ARG A 206 14.91 -13.07 12.76
CA ARG A 206 15.50 -12.19 13.77
C ARG A 206 15.41 -10.72 13.36
N LEU A 207 15.63 -10.40 12.07
CA LEU A 207 15.52 -9.03 11.55
C LEU A 207 14.13 -8.44 11.79
N GLN A 208 13.06 -9.21 11.62
CA GLN A 208 11.69 -8.79 11.87
C GLN A 208 11.41 -8.38 13.32
N ARG A 209 12.26 -8.77 14.27
CA ARG A 209 12.11 -8.44 15.70
C ARG A 209 12.97 -7.26 16.14
N TYR A 210 13.87 -6.79 15.29
CA TYR A 210 14.67 -5.60 15.55
C TYR A 210 13.97 -4.33 15.03
N LYS A 211 14.18 -3.22 15.76
CA LYS A 211 13.71 -1.89 15.34
C LYS A 211 14.64 -1.34 14.25
N VAL A 212 14.54 -1.92 13.08
CA VAL A 212 15.30 -1.57 11.85
C VAL A 212 14.38 -1.67 10.64
N VAL A 213 14.75 -1.01 9.56
CA VAL A 213 14.06 -1.08 8.26
C VAL A 213 15.06 -1.38 7.15
N LYS A 214 14.67 -2.18 6.18
CA LYS A 214 15.47 -2.42 4.96
C LYS A 214 15.51 -1.17 4.09
N GLN A 215 14.34 -0.59 3.90
CA GLN A 215 14.04 0.71 3.28
C GLN A 215 12.89 1.36 4.06
N ALA A 216 13.02 2.66 4.36
CA ALA A 216 12.05 3.36 5.17
C ALA A 216 10.77 3.69 4.37
N ASP A 217 9.74 2.86 4.49
CA ASP A 217 8.46 3.03 3.78
C ASP A 217 7.69 4.29 4.18
N VAL A 218 7.83 4.75 5.43
CA VAL A 218 7.28 6.04 5.87
C VAL A 218 7.89 7.21 5.10
N LEU A 219 9.21 7.20 4.87
CA LEU A 219 9.88 8.24 4.08
C LEU A 219 9.51 8.14 2.60
N LEU A 220 9.39 6.93 2.07
CA LEU A 220 8.92 6.70 0.70
C LEU A 220 7.50 7.28 0.52
N LEU A 221 6.59 7.02 1.45
CA LEU A 221 5.24 7.56 1.42
C LEU A 221 5.25 9.09 1.34
N MET A 222 6.05 9.76 2.18
CA MET A 222 6.17 11.23 2.22
C MET A 222 6.78 11.84 0.95
N THR A 223 7.51 11.04 0.16
CA THR A 223 7.98 11.45 -1.16
C THR A 223 6.95 11.24 -2.26
N ARG A 224 6.05 10.27 -2.11
CA ARG A 224 5.00 9.96 -3.10
C ARG A 224 3.77 10.85 -2.97
N LEU A 225 3.38 11.19 -1.75
CA LEU A 225 2.22 12.03 -1.42
C LEU A 225 2.66 13.19 -0.50
N PRO A 226 3.58 14.06 -0.97
CA PRO A 226 4.19 15.08 -0.13
C PRO A 226 3.20 16.12 0.40
N GLU A 227 2.08 16.32 -0.28
CA GLU A 227 1.04 17.27 0.09
C GLU A 227 0.25 16.88 1.34
N LEU A 228 0.28 15.60 1.72
CA LEU A 228 -0.44 15.10 2.91
C LEU A 228 0.30 15.38 4.22
N PHE A 229 1.58 15.77 4.15
CA PHE A 229 2.44 15.89 5.33
C PHE A 229 3.05 17.27 5.44
N THR A 230 3.06 17.81 6.65
CA THR A 230 3.74 19.06 6.97
C THR A 230 5.27 18.89 6.90
N LYS A 231 5.98 20.02 6.83
CA LYS A 231 7.45 20.00 6.87
C LYS A 231 7.96 19.41 8.19
N GLU A 232 7.28 19.70 9.27
CA GLU A 232 7.59 19.25 10.63
C GLU A 232 7.46 17.72 10.72
N GLU A 233 6.37 17.14 10.22
CA GLU A 233 6.16 15.69 10.18
C GLU A 233 7.21 14.99 9.31
N LYS A 234 7.56 15.55 8.15
CA LYS A 234 8.63 15.03 7.28
C LYS A 234 9.98 15.02 7.97
N MET A 235 10.32 16.12 8.65
CA MET A 235 11.58 16.22 9.39
C MET A 235 11.61 15.24 10.58
N GLN A 236 10.47 15.09 11.27
CA GLN A 236 10.37 14.15 12.38
C GLN A 236 10.52 12.71 11.89
N ALA A 237 9.81 12.34 10.84
CA ALA A 237 9.92 11.01 10.25
C ALA A 237 11.36 10.71 9.75
N TRP A 238 12.04 11.69 9.16
CA TRP A 238 13.45 11.56 8.80
C TRP A 238 14.32 11.21 10.02
N ASN A 239 14.16 11.94 11.11
CA ASN A 239 14.92 11.70 12.34
C ASN A 239 14.60 10.35 12.99
N ASP A 240 13.36 9.86 12.84
CA ASP A 240 12.92 8.60 13.45
C ASP A 240 13.33 7.37 12.62
N PHE A 241 13.32 7.44 11.29
CA PHE A 241 13.46 6.26 10.43
C PHE A 241 14.79 6.18 9.66
N GLU A 242 15.41 7.30 9.26
CA GLU A 242 16.67 7.27 8.53
C GLU A 242 17.78 6.57 9.33
N PRO A 243 17.97 6.87 10.64
CA PRO A 243 18.99 6.19 11.43
C PRO A 243 18.77 4.68 11.62
N LEU A 244 17.56 4.18 11.36
CA LEU A 244 17.19 2.77 11.47
C LEU A 244 17.30 2.04 10.13
N CYS A 245 17.55 2.77 9.04
CA CYS A 245 17.59 2.21 7.70
C CYS A 245 18.91 1.49 7.42
N LEU A 246 18.81 0.20 7.09
CA LEU A 246 19.97 -0.63 6.77
C LEU A 246 20.47 -0.45 5.33
N HIS A 247 19.70 0.21 4.49
CA HIS A 247 20.03 0.43 3.07
C HIS A 247 20.44 -0.85 2.33
N ASP A 248 19.73 -1.94 2.60
CA ASP A 248 19.98 -3.26 1.99
C ASP A 248 19.25 -3.44 0.65
N SER A 249 18.73 -2.36 0.10
CA SER A 249 18.06 -2.31 -1.20
C SER A 249 18.67 -1.22 -2.07
N THR A 250 18.76 -1.46 -3.37
CA THR A 250 19.14 -0.43 -4.36
C THR A 250 18.12 0.71 -4.44
N LEU A 251 16.91 0.51 -3.92
CA LEU A 251 15.83 1.50 -3.87
C LEU A 251 15.90 2.41 -2.63
N SER A 252 16.75 2.09 -1.64
CA SER A 252 16.81 2.84 -0.37
C SER A 252 17.41 4.23 -0.50
N PHE A 253 18.06 4.53 -1.61
CA PHE A 253 18.69 5.84 -1.88
C PHE A 253 17.90 6.70 -2.89
N ALA A 254 16.69 6.30 -3.24
CA ALA A 254 15.86 6.98 -4.23
C ALA A 254 15.05 8.12 -3.64
#